data_44be29bba1d25555d8e88977797b840f
#
_entry.id   44be29bba1d25555d8e88977797b840f
#
_cell.length_a   1.000
_cell.length_b   1.000
_cell.length_c   1.000
_cell.angle_alpha   90.00
_cell.angle_beta   90.00
_cell.angle_gamma   90.00
#
_symmetry.space_group_name_H-M   'P 1'
#
loop_
_entity.id
_entity.type
_entity.pdbx_description
1 polymer ?
#
loop_
_entity_poly.entity_id
_entity_poly.type
_entity_poly.pdbx_seq_one_letter_code
_entity_poly.pdbx_strand_id
1 'polypeptide(L)'
;MTPPLLSTAYLPSVAYMAVLARHGSVVIEQKETFPKQTLRNRAAIATGNGVLMLNVPVVRPYGNHTRTEQMTISYNEPWHIRHWRAIVAAYSAAPYFLYYRDELEKIIMQRHERLLDLNDALLHYLLKKLKIDCQISYTETFTPPSEAPCPTDLRTVLTDKHTLPTDNHTLPHPNSPFSILNSQFPPYPQVFDTRLGFQPNLSAIDLLFNLGPEAKQLLQQTNPNL
;
A
#
# COMPACT_ATOMS: atom_id res chain seq x y z
N MET A 1 2.53 2.46 24.79
CA MET A 1 1.39 2.62 23.87
C MET A 1 1.17 1.29 23.17
N THR A 2 -0.05 0.83 23.00
CA THR A 2 -0.38 -0.39 22.29
C THR A 2 -0.03 -0.19 20.80
N PRO A 3 0.72 -1.12 20.15
CA PRO A 3 1.07 -0.98 18.74
C PRO A 3 -0.20 -1.04 17.86
N PRO A 4 -0.28 -0.26 16.77
CA PRO A 4 -1.39 -0.32 15.84
C PRO A 4 -1.50 -1.70 15.18
N LEU A 5 -2.75 -2.17 14.98
CA LEU A 5 -3.07 -3.38 14.25
C LEU A 5 -3.41 -3.03 12.81
N LEU A 6 -2.67 -3.59 11.87
CA LEU A 6 -2.79 -3.34 10.44
C LEU A 6 -3.11 -4.64 9.69
N SER A 7 -3.67 -4.52 8.50
CA SER A 7 -3.66 -5.63 7.54
C SER A 7 -2.41 -5.59 6.67
N THR A 8 -2.00 -6.72 6.10
CA THR A 8 -0.95 -6.72 5.06
C THR A 8 -1.39 -5.91 3.84
N ALA A 9 -0.45 -5.31 3.11
CA ALA A 9 -0.74 -4.49 1.93
C ALA A 9 0.28 -4.74 0.81
N TYR A 10 -0.22 -4.88 -0.43
CA TYR A 10 0.61 -4.94 -1.62
C TYR A 10 1.05 -3.53 -2.03
N LEU A 11 2.36 -3.28 -2.13
CA LEU A 11 2.91 -1.95 -2.41
C LEU A 11 2.18 -0.87 -1.59
N PRO A 12 2.34 -0.85 -0.25
CA PRO A 12 1.55 -0.04 0.68
C PRO A 12 1.39 1.42 0.24
N SER A 13 0.26 2.03 0.59
CA SER A 13 -0.02 3.42 0.27
C SER A 13 0.80 4.39 1.13
N VAL A 14 0.83 5.67 0.73
CA VAL A 14 1.48 6.74 1.51
C VAL A 14 0.90 6.82 2.92
N ALA A 15 -0.44 6.69 3.09
CA ALA A 15 -1.08 6.67 4.40
C ALA A 15 -0.58 5.52 5.28
N TYR A 16 -0.47 4.33 4.70
CA TYR A 16 0.04 3.16 5.40
C TYR A 16 1.46 3.39 5.91
N MET A 17 2.35 3.90 5.05
CA MET A 17 3.73 4.19 5.41
C MET A 17 3.86 5.35 6.41
N ALA A 18 2.94 6.33 6.40
CA ALA A 18 2.90 7.40 7.38
C ALA A 18 2.58 6.88 8.79
N VAL A 19 1.70 5.87 8.91
CA VAL A 19 1.47 5.19 10.20
C VAL A 19 2.75 4.51 10.69
N LEU A 20 3.45 3.76 9.84
CA LEU A 20 4.70 3.10 10.22
C LEU A 20 5.80 4.11 10.61
N ALA A 21 5.86 5.25 9.91
CA ALA A 21 6.85 6.29 10.21
C ALA A 21 6.68 6.96 11.58
N ARG A 22 5.49 6.83 12.20
CA ARG A 22 5.14 7.42 13.50
C ARG A 22 5.18 6.44 14.66
N HIS A 23 5.07 5.15 14.36
CA HIS A 23 5.04 4.11 15.36
C HIS A 23 6.33 3.29 15.33
N GLY A 24 6.97 3.13 16.50
CA GLY A 24 8.17 2.32 16.63
C GLY A 24 7.91 0.82 16.45
N SER A 25 6.64 0.40 16.54
CA SER A 25 6.21 -0.98 16.31
C SER A 25 4.76 -1.03 15.83
N VAL A 26 4.45 -2.03 14.99
CA VAL A 26 3.10 -2.36 14.52
C VAL A 26 2.88 -3.86 14.51
N VAL A 27 1.62 -4.28 14.56
CA VAL A 27 1.21 -5.68 14.44
C VAL A 27 0.44 -5.86 13.13
N ILE A 28 0.79 -6.86 12.32
CA ILE A 28 0.07 -7.22 11.10
C ILE A 28 -0.84 -8.41 11.39
N GLU A 29 -2.14 -8.24 11.10
CA GLU A 29 -3.13 -9.31 11.21
C GLU A 29 -3.00 -10.26 10.01
N GLN A 30 -2.61 -11.49 10.28
CA GLN A 30 -2.47 -12.52 9.26
C GLN A 30 -3.52 -13.64 9.34
N LYS A 31 -4.25 -13.71 10.46
CA LYS A 31 -5.23 -14.77 10.74
C LYS A 31 -6.65 -14.39 10.32
N GLU A 32 -6.89 -13.14 9.93
CA GLU A 32 -8.19 -12.71 9.42
C GLU A 32 -8.58 -13.45 8.13
N THR A 33 -9.88 -13.67 7.94
CA THR A 33 -10.41 -14.14 6.66
C THR A 33 -10.15 -13.08 5.58
N PHE A 34 -9.60 -13.49 4.44
CA PHE A 34 -9.19 -12.58 3.38
C PHE A 34 -10.40 -11.88 2.72
N PRO A 35 -10.61 -10.57 2.93
CA PRO A 35 -11.71 -9.84 2.30
C PRO A 35 -11.42 -9.59 0.81
N LYS A 36 -12.50 -9.45 0.01
CA LYS A 36 -12.38 -9.16 -1.41
C LYS A 36 -12.11 -7.67 -1.64
N GLN A 37 -11.41 -7.34 -2.74
CA GLN A 37 -11.27 -5.99 -3.26
C GLN A 37 -10.63 -4.99 -2.27
N THR A 38 -9.55 -5.37 -1.61
CA THR A 38 -8.81 -4.53 -0.67
C THR A 38 -7.39 -4.27 -1.14
N LEU A 39 -6.69 -3.35 -0.49
CA LEU A 39 -5.27 -3.08 -0.73
C LEU A 39 -4.33 -4.23 -0.33
N ARG A 40 -4.85 -5.32 0.26
CA ARG A 40 -4.04 -6.49 0.59
C ARG A 40 -3.38 -7.12 -0.65
N ASN A 41 -4.06 -7.07 -1.79
CA ASN A 41 -3.52 -7.56 -3.08
C ASN A 41 -3.61 -6.52 -4.20
N ARG A 42 -3.83 -5.24 -3.87
CA ARG A 42 -3.96 -4.16 -4.85
C ARG A 42 -3.13 -2.95 -4.44
N ALA A 43 -2.69 -2.20 -5.44
CA ALA A 43 -2.00 -0.92 -5.24
C ALA A 43 -2.39 0.08 -6.32
N ALA A 44 -2.45 1.37 -5.97
CA ALA A 44 -2.73 2.45 -6.90
C ALA A 44 -1.45 3.15 -7.30
N ILE A 45 -1.24 3.36 -8.59
CA ILE A 45 -0.14 4.17 -9.14
C ILE A 45 -0.69 5.22 -10.10
N ALA A 46 -0.02 6.37 -10.22
CA ALA A 46 -0.35 7.36 -11.25
C ALA A 46 0.23 6.94 -12.60
N THR A 47 -0.55 7.11 -13.67
CA THR A 47 -0.11 6.92 -15.06
C THR A 47 -0.55 8.13 -15.89
N GLY A 48 -0.05 8.27 -17.12
CA GLY A 48 -0.49 9.34 -18.01
C GLY A 48 -2.01 9.35 -18.32
N ASN A 49 -2.72 8.28 -18.06
CA ASN A 49 -4.17 8.14 -18.29
C ASN A 49 -5.01 8.19 -17.00
N GLY A 50 -4.42 8.55 -15.87
CA GLY A 50 -5.07 8.56 -14.57
C GLY A 50 -4.50 7.50 -13.62
N VAL A 51 -5.23 7.22 -12.54
CA VAL A 51 -4.82 6.23 -11.55
C VAL A 51 -5.05 4.82 -12.09
N LEU A 52 -4.00 3.99 -12.04
CA LEU A 52 -4.03 2.59 -12.43
C LEU A 52 -3.98 1.70 -11.18
N MET A 53 -4.91 0.75 -11.10
CA MET A 53 -4.93 -0.27 -10.07
C MET A 53 -4.12 -1.50 -10.51
N LEU A 54 -3.03 -1.77 -9.82
CA LEU A 54 -2.28 -3.01 -9.91
C LEU A 54 -2.96 -4.06 -9.02
N ASN A 55 -3.23 -5.25 -9.56
CA ASN A 55 -3.92 -6.31 -8.84
C ASN A 55 -3.17 -7.63 -8.94
N VAL A 56 -2.70 -8.15 -7.79
CA VAL A 56 -2.07 -9.48 -7.70
C VAL A 56 -3.17 -10.54 -7.71
N PRO A 57 -3.19 -11.45 -8.72
CA PRO A 57 -4.15 -12.54 -8.75
C PRO A 57 -3.86 -13.53 -7.63
N VAL A 58 -4.88 -13.89 -6.87
CA VAL A 58 -4.75 -14.80 -5.74
C VAL A 58 -5.72 -15.98 -5.82
N VAL A 59 -5.29 -17.11 -5.31
CA VAL A 59 -6.09 -18.32 -5.13
C VAL A 59 -6.46 -18.46 -3.66
N ARG A 60 -7.68 -18.90 -3.42
CA ARG A 60 -8.25 -19.16 -2.08
C ARG A 60 -8.36 -20.67 -1.87
N PRO A 61 -7.36 -21.32 -1.26
CA PRO A 61 -7.35 -22.76 -1.10
C PRO A 61 -8.59 -23.31 -0.36
N TYR A 62 -9.13 -22.51 0.57
CA TYR A 62 -10.28 -22.88 1.39
C TYR A 62 -11.53 -22.01 1.10
N GLY A 63 -11.67 -21.53 -0.14
CA GLY A 63 -12.79 -20.70 -0.55
C GLY A 63 -12.90 -19.41 0.29
N ASN A 64 -14.12 -19.08 0.74
CA ASN A 64 -14.36 -17.86 1.51
C ASN A 64 -13.80 -17.90 2.95
N HIS A 65 -13.35 -19.05 3.42
CA HIS A 65 -12.75 -19.22 4.75
C HIS A 65 -11.21 -19.13 4.72
N THR A 66 -10.62 -18.88 3.56
CA THR A 66 -9.16 -18.73 3.43
C THR A 66 -8.67 -17.55 4.25
N ARG A 67 -7.72 -17.79 5.15
CA ARG A 67 -7.05 -16.75 5.92
C ARG A 67 -6.02 -16.01 5.08
N THR A 68 -5.67 -14.80 5.47
CA THR A 68 -4.68 -13.97 4.77
C THR A 68 -3.34 -14.67 4.63
N GLU A 69 -2.85 -15.34 5.66
CA GLU A 69 -1.60 -16.12 5.64
C GLU A 69 -1.59 -17.31 4.67
N GLN A 70 -2.78 -17.80 4.29
CA GLN A 70 -2.98 -18.96 3.42
C GLN A 70 -3.21 -18.60 1.96
N MET A 71 -3.30 -17.29 1.66
CA MET A 71 -3.51 -16.82 0.29
C MET A 71 -2.30 -17.12 -0.59
N THR A 72 -2.51 -17.88 -1.67
CA THR A 72 -1.46 -18.18 -2.65
C THR A 72 -1.59 -17.29 -3.88
N ILE A 73 -0.46 -17.01 -4.55
CA ILE A 73 -0.43 -16.18 -5.75
C ILE A 73 -0.63 -17.07 -6.99
N SER A 74 -1.52 -16.64 -7.89
CA SER A 74 -1.68 -17.27 -9.20
C SER A 74 -0.70 -16.70 -10.21
N TYR A 75 0.03 -17.55 -10.90
CA TYR A 75 0.93 -17.19 -12.00
C TYR A 75 0.44 -17.70 -13.37
N ASN A 76 -0.86 -18.01 -13.47
CA ASN A 76 -1.48 -18.39 -14.75
C ASN A 76 -1.36 -17.27 -15.80
N GLU A 77 -1.37 -16.03 -15.34
CA GLU A 77 -1.07 -14.85 -16.14
C GLU A 77 0.22 -14.17 -15.66
N PRO A 78 0.99 -13.54 -16.57
CA PRO A 78 2.26 -12.89 -16.23
C PRO A 78 2.01 -11.51 -15.59
N TRP A 79 1.21 -11.43 -14.50
CA TRP A 79 0.85 -10.19 -13.83
C TRP A 79 2.09 -9.41 -13.34
N HIS A 80 3.10 -10.10 -12.83
CA HIS A 80 4.34 -9.51 -12.32
C HIS A 80 5.10 -8.74 -13.41
N ILE A 81 5.15 -9.28 -14.63
CA ILE A 81 5.73 -8.60 -15.80
C ILE A 81 4.89 -7.38 -16.18
N ARG A 82 3.55 -7.50 -16.17
CA ARG A 82 2.64 -6.38 -16.47
C ARG A 82 2.78 -5.26 -15.42
N HIS A 83 2.80 -5.61 -14.14
CA HIS A 83 2.99 -4.63 -13.06
C HIS A 83 4.32 -3.90 -13.20
N TRP A 84 5.41 -4.64 -13.43
CA TRP A 84 6.71 -4.02 -13.61
C TRP A 84 6.74 -3.06 -14.81
N ARG A 85 6.22 -3.49 -15.96
CA ARG A 85 6.11 -2.62 -17.14
C ARG A 85 5.28 -1.38 -16.87
N ALA A 86 4.17 -1.49 -16.14
CA ALA A 86 3.35 -0.35 -15.75
C ALA A 86 4.11 0.61 -14.83
N ILE A 87 4.86 0.09 -13.84
CA ILE A 87 5.70 0.88 -12.95
C ILE A 87 6.80 1.62 -13.73
N VAL A 88 7.49 0.92 -14.64
CA VAL A 88 8.51 1.56 -15.50
C VAL A 88 7.91 2.65 -16.38
N ALA A 89 6.76 2.39 -17.00
CA ALA A 89 6.08 3.38 -17.84
C ALA A 89 5.61 4.60 -17.03
N ALA A 90 5.20 4.40 -15.79
CA ALA A 90 4.73 5.46 -14.91
C ALA A 90 5.86 6.32 -14.33
N TYR A 91 6.99 5.71 -13.99
CA TYR A 91 8.00 6.36 -13.13
C TYR A 91 9.39 6.49 -13.77
N SER A 92 9.61 6.08 -15.02
CA SER A 92 10.93 6.21 -15.66
C SER A 92 11.45 7.66 -15.73
N ALA A 93 10.55 8.65 -15.71
CA ALA A 93 10.87 10.07 -15.67
C ALA A 93 11.01 10.65 -14.24
N ALA A 94 10.70 9.86 -13.20
CA ALA A 94 10.82 10.31 -11.81
C ALA A 94 12.31 10.44 -11.41
N PRO A 95 12.67 11.49 -10.63
CA PRO A 95 14.08 11.83 -10.36
C PRO A 95 14.88 10.70 -9.70
N TYR A 96 14.23 9.89 -8.86
CA TYR A 96 14.90 8.85 -8.08
C TYR A 96 14.60 7.44 -8.57
N PHE A 97 13.86 7.25 -9.68
CA PHE A 97 13.49 5.93 -10.18
C PHE A 97 14.70 5.02 -10.39
N LEU A 98 15.74 5.50 -11.05
CA LEU A 98 16.95 4.72 -11.37
C LEU A 98 17.69 4.23 -10.12
N TYR A 99 17.60 4.95 -8.99
CA TYR A 99 18.27 4.57 -7.75
C TYR A 99 17.58 3.43 -7.00
N TYR A 100 16.27 3.26 -7.21
CA TYR A 100 15.47 2.34 -6.42
C TYR A 100 14.89 1.17 -7.21
N ARG A 101 14.89 1.26 -8.56
CA ARG A 101 14.20 0.31 -9.43
C ARG A 101 14.71 -1.14 -9.33
N ASP A 102 16.04 -1.35 -9.30
CA ASP A 102 16.62 -2.70 -9.47
C ASP A 102 16.28 -3.67 -8.34
N GLU A 103 16.25 -3.18 -7.10
CA GLU A 103 15.88 -4.01 -5.95
C GLU A 103 14.35 -4.28 -5.95
N LEU A 104 13.53 -3.29 -6.31
CA LEU A 104 12.09 -3.46 -6.46
C LEU A 104 11.74 -4.46 -7.57
N GLU A 105 12.41 -4.35 -8.73
CA GLU A 105 12.24 -5.29 -9.84
C GLU A 105 12.51 -6.73 -9.41
N LYS A 106 13.61 -6.97 -8.71
CA LYS A 106 13.96 -8.30 -8.21
C LYS A 106 12.87 -8.89 -7.32
N ILE A 107 12.29 -8.09 -6.42
CA ILE A 107 11.22 -8.54 -5.53
C ILE A 107 9.96 -8.88 -6.34
N ILE A 108 9.54 -8.02 -7.27
CA ILE A 108 8.34 -8.23 -8.09
C ILE A 108 8.50 -9.42 -9.04
N MET A 109 9.70 -9.60 -9.61
CA MET A 109 10.00 -10.70 -10.55
C MET A 109 10.22 -12.05 -9.85
N GLN A 110 10.57 -12.04 -8.57
CA GLN A 110 10.67 -13.26 -7.79
C GLN A 110 9.28 -13.91 -7.65
N ARG A 111 9.22 -15.23 -7.89
CA ARG A 111 7.98 -15.98 -7.67
C ARG A 111 7.81 -16.31 -6.20
N HIS A 112 6.94 -15.56 -5.53
CA HIS A 112 6.50 -15.83 -4.18
C HIS A 112 5.31 -16.80 -4.21
N GLU A 113 5.30 -17.79 -3.34
CA GLU A 113 4.17 -18.72 -3.24
C GLU A 113 2.96 -18.04 -2.61
N ARG A 114 3.18 -17.35 -1.47
CA ARG A 114 2.11 -16.71 -0.70
C ARG A 114 2.10 -15.20 -0.92
N LEU A 115 0.88 -14.64 -0.88
CA LEU A 115 0.69 -13.19 -0.96
C LEU A 115 1.38 -12.46 0.20
N LEU A 116 1.34 -13.04 1.40
CA LEU A 116 1.97 -12.45 2.58
C LEU A 116 3.48 -12.29 2.39
N ASP A 117 4.16 -13.32 1.84
CA ASP A 117 5.61 -13.29 1.62
C ASP A 117 6.02 -12.17 0.63
N LEU A 118 5.22 -11.98 -0.43
CA LEU A 118 5.43 -10.88 -1.38
C LEU A 118 5.25 -9.52 -0.71
N ASN A 119 4.15 -9.36 0.04
CA ASN A 119 3.84 -8.11 0.72
C ASN A 119 4.91 -7.75 1.75
N ASP A 120 5.40 -8.73 2.50
CA ASP A 120 6.46 -8.54 3.48
C ASP A 120 7.78 -8.13 2.84
N ALA A 121 8.17 -8.76 1.74
CA ALA A 121 9.37 -8.37 1.01
C ALA A 121 9.29 -6.93 0.52
N LEU A 122 8.12 -6.52 -0.01
CA LEU A 122 7.86 -5.15 -0.46
C LEU A 122 7.82 -4.14 0.70
N LEU A 123 7.20 -4.51 1.82
CA LEU A 123 7.13 -3.68 3.02
C LEU A 123 8.54 -3.42 3.58
N HIS A 124 9.34 -4.46 3.75
CA HIS A 124 10.72 -4.32 4.24
C HIS A 124 11.61 -3.53 3.28
N TYR A 125 11.41 -3.70 1.97
CA TYR A 125 12.06 -2.85 0.97
C TYR A 125 11.72 -1.36 1.19
N LEU A 126 10.44 -1.02 1.33
CA LEU A 126 10.00 0.36 1.56
C LEU A 126 10.50 0.92 2.89
N LEU A 127 10.43 0.17 3.99
CA LEU A 127 10.96 0.58 5.28
C LEU A 127 12.45 0.92 5.18
N LYS A 128 13.23 0.05 4.54
CA LYS A 128 14.67 0.26 4.32
C LYS A 128 14.96 1.51 3.48
N LYS A 129 14.26 1.66 2.32
CA LYS A 129 14.52 2.78 1.39
C LYS A 129 14.03 4.11 1.93
N LEU A 130 12.92 4.15 2.65
CA LEU A 130 12.38 5.33 3.33
C LEU A 130 13.07 5.61 4.68
N LYS A 131 14.00 4.74 5.12
CA LYS A 131 14.70 4.83 6.41
C LYS A 131 13.73 4.94 7.60
N ILE A 132 12.65 4.19 7.54
CA ILE A 132 11.66 4.09 8.62
C ILE A 132 12.10 2.96 9.55
N ASP A 133 12.32 3.30 10.82
CA ASP A 133 12.62 2.34 11.87
C ASP A 133 11.31 1.97 12.57
N CYS A 134 10.71 0.86 12.15
CA CYS A 134 9.46 0.34 12.69
C CYS A 134 9.56 -1.20 12.80
N GLN A 135 9.35 -1.72 14.00
CA GLN A 135 9.36 -3.15 14.24
C GLN A 135 8.03 -3.77 13.78
N ILE A 136 8.09 -4.76 12.90
CA ILE A 136 6.92 -5.49 12.41
C ILE A 136 6.78 -6.80 13.18
N SER A 137 5.58 -7.07 13.68
CA SER A 137 5.19 -8.33 14.26
C SER A 137 3.86 -8.82 13.66
N TYR A 138 3.52 -10.08 13.88
CA TYR A 138 2.32 -10.71 13.30
C TYR A 138 1.45 -11.31 14.39
N THR A 139 0.14 -11.31 14.18
CA THR A 139 -0.79 -11.96 15.11
C THR A 139 -0.60 -13.47 15.10
N GLU A 140 -0.59 -14.10 16.28
CA GLU A 140 -0.59 -15.55 16.42
C GLU A 140 -2.00 -16.12 16.34
N THR A 141 -2.98 -15.36 16.80
CA THR A 141 -4.41 -15.70 16.78
C THR A 141 -5.20 -14.57 16.13
N PHE A 142 -6.39 -14.89 15.61
CA PHE A 142 -7.27 -13.88 15.02
C PHE A 142 -7.77 -12.91 16.10
N THR A 143 -7.61 -11.62 15.84
CA THR A 143 -8.17 -10.56 16.67
C THR A 143 -9.45 -10.06 15.99
N PRO A 144 -10.64 -10.34 16.57
CA PRO A 144 -11.89 -9.85 16.01
C PRO A 144 -11.92 -8.32 16.02
N PRO A 145 -12.56 -7.68 15.01
CA PRO A 145 -12.77 -6.23 15.04
C PRO A 145 -13.51 -5.85 16.32
N SER A 146 -13.08 -4.76 16.96
CA SER A 146 -13.81 -4.22 18.12
C SER A 146 -15.15 -3.66 17.66
N GLU A 147 -16.23 -3.89 18.44
CA GLU A 147 -17.53 -3.26 18.20
C GLU A 147 -17.48 -1.73 18.42
N ALA A 148 -16.54 -1.25 19.24
CA ALA A 148 -16.24 0.17 19.41
C ALA A 148 -15.03 0.56 18.53
N PRO A 149 -14.99 1.79 17.98
CA PRO A 149 -13.82 2.29 17.28
C PRO A 149 -12.59 2.17 18.18
N CYS A 150 -11.68 1.28 17.79
CA CYS A 150 -10.40 1.15 18.48
C CYS A 150 -9.38 2.02 17.73
N PRO A 151 -8.84 3.07 18.33
CA PRO A 151 -7.90 3.97 17.67
C PRO A 151 -6.61 3.28 17.21
N THR A 152 -6.39 2.06 17.66
CA THR A 152 -5.23 1.24 17.25
C THR A 152 -5.56 0.18 16.20
N ASP A 153 -6.84 -0.09 15.90
CA ASP A 153 -7.23 -1.02 14.83
C ASP A 153 -7.45 -0.26 13.51
N LEU A 154 -6.42 -0.26 12.67
CA LEU A 154 -6.41 0.47 11.40
C LEU A 154 -6.61 -0.45 10.19
N ARG A 155 -7.00 -1.72 10.39
CA ARG A 155 -7.13 -2.72 9.32
C ARG A 155 -8.09 -2.28 8.21
N THR A 156 -9.23 -1.73 8.56
CA THR A 156 -10.25 -1.31 7.58
C THR A 156 -9.95 0.06 7.01
N VAL A 157 -9.43 0.99 7.82
CA VAL A 157 -9.18 2.37 7.41
C VAL A 157 -8.10 2.47 6.33
N LEU A 158 -7.04 1.66 6.43
CA LEU A 158 -5.87 1.74 5.54
C LEU A 158 -5.94 0.81 4.33
N THR A 159 -6.80 -0.19 4.35
CA THR A 159 -6.82 -1.21 3.29
C THR A 159 -8.17 -1.40 2.61
N ASP A 160 -9.21 -0.65 3.01
CA ASP A 160 -10.51 -0.71 2.38
C ASP A 160 -10.45 -0.12 0.94
N LYS A 161 -11.27 -0.70 0.05
CA LYS A 161 -11.47 -0.20 -1.32
C LYS A 161 -11.94 1.27 -1.38
N HIS A 162 -12.61 1.75 -0.34
CA HIS A 162 -13.08 3.14 -0.23
C HIS A 162 -11.94 4.14 0.05
N THR A 163 -10.73 3.66 0.37
CA THR A 163 -9.52 4.50 0.47
C THR A 163 -8.80 4.65 -0.88
N LEU A 164 -9.31 4.00 -1.93
CA LEU A 164 -8.75 4.07 -3.27
C LEU A 164 -9.47 5.15 -4.11
N PRO A 165 -8.74 5.83 -5.02
CA PRO A 165 -9.37 6.63 -6.05
C PRO A 165 -10.33 5.73 -6.85
N THR A 166 -11.62 6.03 -6.84
CA THR A 166 -12.60 5.40 -7.74
C THR A 166 -12.40 5.94 -9.15
N ASP A 167 -12.69 5.11 -10.15
CA ASP A 167 -12.56 5.44 -11.57
C ASP A 167 -13.00 6.88 -11.89
N ASN A 168 -12.29 7.50 -12.80
CA ASN A 168 -12.19 8.90 -13.25
C ASN A 168 -13.46 9.79 -13.31
N HIS A 169 -14.62 9.39 -12.80
CA HIS A 169 -15.88 10.14 -12.94
C HIS A 169 -16.70 10.37 -11.67
N THR A 170 -16.32 9.82 -10.54
CA THR A 170 -17.02 10.08 -9.27
C THR A 170 -16.06 10.72 -8.28
N LEU A 171 -16.22 12.02 -8.06
CA LEU A 171 -15.59 12.69 -6.94
C LEU A 171 -16.02 11.96 -5.65
N PRO A 172 -15.08 11.56 -4.79
CA PRO A 172 -15.44 10.93 -3.53
C PRO A 172 -16.35 11.88 -2.74
N HIS A 173 -17.35 11.32 -2.08
CA HIS A 173 -18.25 12.12 -1.23
C HIS A 173 -17.40 12.90 -0.22
N PRO A 174 -17.62 14.22 0.01
CA PRO A 174 -16.74 15.07 0.82
C PRO A 174 -16.53 14.57 2.26
N ASN A 175 -17.41 13.73 2.77
CA ASN A 175 -17.32 13.12 4.11
C ASN A 175 -16.94 11.64 4.06
N SER A 176 -16.39 11.12 2.96
CA SER A 176 -15.91 9.74 2.93
C SER A 176 -14.59 9.61 3.71
N PRO A 177 -14.31 8.46 4.35
CA PRO A 177 -13.00 8.21 4.99
C PRO A 177 -11.83 8.48 4.05
N PHE A 178 -12.03 8.29 2.74
CA PHE A 178 -11.08 8.59 1.68
C PHE A 178 -10.81 10.10 1.54
N SER A 179 -11.84 10.97 1.57
CA SER A 179 -11.63 12.42 1.45
C SER A 179 -10.94 13.00 2.68
N ILE A 180 -11.26 12.48 3.87
CA ILE A 180 -10.62 12.87 5.13
C ILE A 180 -9.14 12.47 5.11
N LEU A 181 -8.82 11.25 4.70
CA LEU A 181 -7.44 10.79 4.56
C LEU A 181 -6.67 11.63 3.54
N ASN A 182 -7.26 11.93 2.39
CA ASN A 182 -6.58 12.64 1.31
C ASN A 182 -6.32 14.11 1.60
N SER A 183 -7.18 14.79 2.38
CA SER A 183 -6.98 16.19 2.77
C SER A 183 -5.81 16.41 3.73
N GLN A 184 -5.24 15.34 4.25
CA GLN A 184 -4.18 15.37 5.27
C GLN A 184 -2.77 15.17 4.70
N PHE A 185 -2.65 14.91 3.38
CA PHE A 185 -1.34 14.76 2.75
C PHE A 185 -0.88 16.07 2.12
N PRO A 186 0.27 16.62 2.54
CA PRO A 186 0.86 17.73 1.83
C PRO A 186 1.17 17.28 0.40
N PRO A 187 0.80 18.09 -0.62
CA PRO A 187 1.13 17.76 -2.00
C PRO A 187 2.64 17.72 -2.20
N TYR A 188 3.08 16.80 -3.05
CA TYR A 188 4.47 16.69 -3.48
C TYR A 188 4.52 16.53 -5.00
N PRO A 189 5.65 16.89 -5.66
CA PRO A 189 5.80 16.73 -7.10
C PRO A 189 5.58 15.28 -7.54
N GLN A 190 4.73 15.07 -8.56
CA GLN A 190 4.47 13.76 -9.17
C GLN A 190 4.72 13.85 -10.67
N VAL A 191 5.09 12.73 -11.32
CA VAL A 191 5.41 12.69 -12.77
C VAL A 191 4.28 13.27 -13.63
N PHE A 192 3.03 13.11 -13.22
CA PHE A 192 1.85 13.52 -14.00
C PHE A 192 1.03 14.64 -13.36
N ASP A 193 1.58 15.37 -12.37
CA ASP A 193 0.86 16.42 -11.64
C ASP A 193 0.39 17.58 -12.55
N THR A 194 1.18 17.96 -13.56
CA THR A 194 0.80 19.00 -14.52
C THR A 194 -0.39 18.62 -15.39
N ARG A 195 -0.63 17.31 -15.58
CA ARG A 195 -1.73 16.80 -16.41
C ARG A 195 -2.96 16.39 -15.62
N LEU A 196 -2.76 15.77 -14.47
CA LEU A 196 -3.82 15.13 -13.66
C LEU A 196 -4.12 15.89 -12.37
N GLY A 197 -3.30 16.87 -12.01
CA GLY A 197 -3.26 17.40 -10.66
C GLY A 197 -2.64 16.38 -9.69
N PHE A 198 -2.44 16.80 -8.45
CA PHE A 198 -1.91 15.94 -7.40
C PHE A 198 -2.87 14.77 -7.11
N GLN A 199 -2.34 13.54 -7.16
CA GLN A 199 -3.06 12.32 -6.84
C GLN A 199 -2.66 11.85 -5.43
N PRO A 200 -3.51 12.05 -4.41
CA PRO A 200 -3.17 11.69 -3.04
C PRO A 200 -3.19 10.18 -2.81
N ASN A 201 -2.50 9.75 -1.78
CA ASN A 201 -2.53 8.39 -1.23
C ASN A 201 -2.28 7.25 -2.22
N LEU A 202 -1.46 7.48 -3.23
CA LEU A 202 -0.94 6.43 -4.10
C LEU A 202 -0.05 5.46 -3.31
N SER A 203 0.40 4.37 -3.96
CA SER A 203 1.45 3.53 -3.42
C SER A 203 2.68 4.37 -3.03
N ALA A 204 3.32 4.04 -1.92
CA ALA A 204 4.52 4.76 -1.44
C ALA A 204 5.72 4.67 -2.39
N ILE A 205 5.71 3.82 -3.41
CA ILE A 205 6.71 3.86 -4.48
C ILE A 205 6.62 5.17 -5.28
N ASP A 206 5.40 5.76 -5.44
CA ASP A 206 5.23 7.07 -6.06
C ASP A 206 6.00 8.13 -5.28
N LEU A 207 5.79 8.18 -3.96
CA LEU A 207 6.52 9.09 -3.08
C LEU A 207 8.04 8.85 -3.10
N LEU A 208 8.46 7.58 -3.05
CA LEU A 208 9.88 7.20 -3.05
C LEU A 208 10.58 7.61 -4.35
N PHE A 209 9.94 7.40 -5.51
CA PHE A 209 10.53 7.72 -6.81
C PHE A 209 10.57 9.22 -7.10
N ASN A 210 9.62 9.99 -6.56
CA ASN A 210 9.56 11.44 -6.78
C ASN A 210 10.40 12.22 -5.76
N LEU A 211 10.43 11.84 -4.47
CA LEU A 211 11.12 12.57 -3.41
C LEU A 211 12.40 11.91 -2.90
N GLY A 212 12.60 10.62 -3.16
CA GLY A 212 13.78 9.91 -2.68
C GLY A 212 14.00 10.06 -1.16
N PRO A 213 15.16 10.58 -0.72
CA PRO A 213 15.46 10.72 0.71
C PRO A 213 14.52 11.66 1.50
N GLU A 214 13.88 12.62 0.83
CA GLU A 214 12.97 13.59 1.45
C GLU A 214 11.60 12.97 1.79
N ALA A 215 11.28 11.83 1.18
CA ALA A 215 10.02 11.11 1.41
C ALA A 215 9.74 10.83 2.90
N LYS A 216 10.78 10.52 3.70
CA LYS A 216 10.64 10.30 5.14
C LYS A 216 10.09 11.52 5.88
N GLN A 217 10.59 12.71 5.55
CA GLN A 217 10.16 13.95 6.20
C GLN A 217 8.68 14.23 5.92
N LEU A 218 8.23 14.01 4.69
CA LEU A 218 6.83 14.17 4.32
C LEU A 218 5.94 13.18 5.08
N LEU A 219 6.34 11.91 5.19
CA LEU A 219 5.60 10.90 5.95
C LEU A 219 5.46 11.25 7.44
N GLN A 220 6.48 11.86 8.04
CA GLN A 220 6.44 12.32 9.43
C GLN A 220 5.54 13.54 9.64
N GLN A 221 5.46 14.43 8.64
CA GLN A 221 4.57 15.60 8.65
C GLN A 221 3.10 15.22 8.39
N THR A 222 2.89 14.14 7.66
CA THR A 222 1.56 13.64 7.37
C THR A 222 0.90 13.18 8.67
N ASN A 223 -0.21 13.79 9.04
CA ASN A 223 -1.00 13.39 10.21
C ASN A 223 -2.27 12.67 9.74
N PRO A 224 -2.22 11.35 9.54
CA PRO A 224 -3.46 10.62 9.42
C PRO A 224 -4.12 10.68 10.81
N ASN A 225 -5.02 11.65 11.02
CA ASN A 225 -5.98 11.56 12.11
C ASN A 225 -6.91 10.38 11.80
N LEU A 226 -6.43 9.20 12.10
CA LEU A 226 -7.12 7.92 11.95
C LEU A 226 -7.85 7.58 13.25
#